data_57f52beecdb6fa168fb667ba381e673e
#
_entry.id   57f52beecdb6fa168fb667ba381e673e
#
_cell.length_a   1.000
_cell.length_b   1.000
_cell.length_c   1.000
_cell.angle_alpha   90.00
_cell.angle_beta   90.00
_cell.angle_gamma   90.00
#
_symmetry.space_group_name_H-M   'P 1'
#
loop_
_entity.id
_entity.type
_entity.pdbx_description
1 polymer ?
#
loop_
_entity_poly.entity_id
_entity_poly.type
_entity_poly.pdbx_seq_one_letter_code
_entity_poly.pdbx_strand_id
1 'polypeptide(L)'
;EEHSHASSHRVYADESIFLRQAEVVLVDDEMTTGKTNGNIIRQMHETYPHLTSFTLVTILDFRTDAAREAMQQMADELGITIQCVSLFTGAFEIEETGALFSETAPSVMETNFTLQEYGFEELLQDALMKQPSYSEGHHIKHANYYRDSGRFALTVDRQQQLDQHVLQMAKALQNKRSSGPCLVLGTGEFMYVPMSIASH
;
A
#
# COMPACT_ATOMS: atom_id res chain seq x y z
N GLU A 1 6.11 15.15 -14.11
CA GLU A 1 4.94 15.14 -13.20
C GLU A 1 5.22 14.16 -12.08
N GLU A 2 5.10 14.61 -10.84
CA GLU A 2 5.16 13.74 -9.70
C GLU A 2 3.82 12.99 -9.63
N HIS A 3 3.82 11.72 -10.00
CA HIS A 3 2.61 10.88 -9.95
C HIS A 3 2.27 10.39 -8.55
N SER A 4 2.72 11.09 -7.51
CA SER A 4 2.30 10.79 -6.16
C SER A 4 0.90 11.36 -5.92
N HIS A 5 -0.07 10.53 -5.68
CA HIS A 5 -1.43 10.93 -5.29
C HIS A 5 -1.49 11.61 -3.91
N ALA A 6 -0.38 11.65 -3.19
CA ALA A 6 -0.27 12.28 -1.88
C ALA A 6 0.54 13.58 -1.98
N SER A 7 -0.07 14.70 -1.57
CA SER A 7 0.60 16.00 -1.45
C SER A 7 1.61 16.06 -0.29
N SER A 8 1.57 15.08 0.62
CA SER A 8 2.52 14.93 1.73
C SER A 8 2.58 13.46 2.16
N HIS A 9 3.78 12.97 2.45
CA HIS A 9 3.99 11.65 3.00
C HIS A 9 3.91 11.72 4.52
N ARG A 10 2.83 11.19 5.09
CA ARG A 10 2.62 11.14 6.54
C ARG A 10 2.62 9.71 7.01
N VAL A 11 3.45 9.43 8.01
CA VAL A 11 3.50 8.12 8.65
C VAL A 11 2.78 8.21 10.00
N TYR A 12 1.76 7.37 10.19
CA TYR A 12 1.01 7.27 11.43
C TYR A 12 1.59 6.14 12.29
N ALA A 13 2.72 6.41 12.89
CA ALA A 13 3.43 5.47 13.76
C ALA A 13 3.93 6.17 15.01
N ASP A 14 4.23 5.39 16.06
CA ASP A 14 4.90 5.90 17.23
C ASP A 14 6.34 6.30 16.85
N GLU A 15 6.73 7.53 17.18
CA GLU A 15 8.04 8.08 16.86
C GLU A 15 9.19 7.21 17.40
N SER A 16 8.97 6.53 18.53
CA SER A 16 9.96 5.64 19.12
C SER A 16 10.41 4.50 18.21
N ILE A 17 9.61 4.14 17.20
CA ILE A 17 9.97 3.14 16.17
C ILE A 17 11.16 3.65 15.36
N PHE A 18 11.12 4.91 14.93
CA PHE A 18 12.19 5.51 14.12
C PHE A 18 13.45 5.79 14.94
N LEU A 19 13.31 6.12 16.22
CA LEU A 19 14.44 6.42 17.09
C LEU A 19 15.32 5.21 17.42
N ARG A 20 14.79 3.99 17.28
CA ARG A 20 15.47 2.75 17.65
C ARG A 20 16.08 1.99 16.47
N GLN A 21 15.69 2.32 15.27
CA GLN A 21 16.12 1.61 14.07
C GLN A 21 17.34 2.27 13.44
N ALA A 22 18.20 1.46 12.83
CA ALA A 22 19.34 1.93 12.04
C ALA A 22 19.09 1.73 10.53
N GLU A 23 18.12 0.92 10.16
CA GLU A 23 17.80 0.57 8.79
C GLU A 23 16.30 0.72 8.53
N VAL A 24 15.98 1.20 7.34
CA VAL A 24 14.60 1.37 6.85
C VAL A 24 14.43 0.58 5.56
N VAL A 25 13.39 -0.23 5.49
CA VAL A 25 12.99 -0.92 4.27
C VAL A 25 11.71 -0.26 3.75
N LEU A 26 11.79 0.32 2.54
CA LEU A 26 10.63 0.84 1.81
C LEU A 26 10.20 -0.20 0.78
N VAL A 27 8.93 -0.56 0.81
CA VAL A 27 8.34 -1.57 -0.09
C VAL A 27 7.32 -0.90 -0.98
N ASP A 28 7.44 -1.12 -2.29
CA ASP A 28 6.57 -0.54 -3.32
C ASP A 28 6.26 -1.60 -4.37
N ASP A 29 5.25 -1.40 -5.20
CA ASP A 29 4.94 -2.32 -6.29
C ASP A 29 5.83 -2.06 -7.52
N GLU A 30 6.04 -0.79 -7.87
CA GLU A 30 6.88 -0.41 -9.01
C GLU A 30 7.72 0.84 -8.73
N MET A 31 8.81 0.95 -9.43
CA MET A 31 9.68 2.12 -9.40
C MET A 31 10.02 2.57 -10.82
N THR A 32 9.45 3.70 -11.24
CA THR A 32 9.68 4.27 -12.58
C THR A 32 10.78 5.31 -12.60
N THR A 33 10.73 6.28 -11.69
CA THR A 33 11.75 7.32 -11.54
C THR A 33 12.49 7.23 -10.22
N GLY A 34 11.88 6.65 -9.21
CA GLY A 34 12.37 6.61 -7.83
C GLY A 34 12.26 7.95 -7.07
N LYS A 35 11.65 8.99 -7.66
CA LYS A 35 11.53 10.32 -7.03
C LYS A 35 10.75 10.27 -5.72
N THR A 36 9.63 9.55 -5.69
CA THR A 36 8.81 9.40 -4.48
C THR A 36 9.60 8.79 -3.34
N ASN A 37 10.27 7.67 -3.62
CA ASN A 37 11.10 6.98 -2.64
C ASN A 37 12.29 7.87 -2.19
N GLY A 38 12.93 8.59 -3.13
CA GLY A 38 14.00 9.54 -2.83
C GLY A 38 13.53 10.68 -1.91
N ASN A 39 12.34 11.22 -2.13
CA ASN A 39 11.76 12.27 -1.28
C ASN A 39 11.46 11.76 0.13
N ILE A 40 10.91 10.55 0.24
CA ILE A 40 10.66 9.90 1.54
C ILE A 40 11.96 9.70 2.31
N ILE A 41 13.01 9.15 1.66
CA ILE A 41 14.32 8.92 2.25
C ILE A 41 14.92 10.23 2.75
N ARG A 42 14.92 11.27 1.91
CA ARG A 42 15.43 12.60 2.28
C ARG A 42 14.71 13.14 3.51
N GLN A 43 13.38 13.14 3.51
CA GLN A 43 12.58 13.60 4.63
C GLN A 43 12.84 12.80 5.92
N MET A 44 12.97 11.47 5.80
CA MET A 44 13.26 10.61 6.95
C MET A 44 14.64 10.88 7.52
N HIS A 45 15.67 11.00 6.68
CA HIS A 45 17.02 11.30 7.12
C HIS A 45 17.14 12.70 7.72
N GLU A 46 16.47 13.71 7.15
CA GLU A 46 16.41 15.07 7.71
C GLU A 46 15.76 15.09 9.10
N THR A 47 14.71 14.30 9.30
CA THR A 47 14.00 14.21 10.58
C THR A 47 14.74 13.34 11.59
N TYR A 48 15.36 12.26 11.12
CA TYR A 48 16.08 11.26 11.92
C TYR A 48 17.49 11.01 11.35
N PRO A 49 18.46 11.87 11.62
CA PRO A 49 19.80 11.81 10.99
C PRO A 49 20.59 10.53 11.26
N HIS A 50 20.20 9.74 12.25
CA HIS A 50 20.82 8.43 12.54
C HIS A 50 20.38 7.33 11.58
N LEU A 51 19.28 7.54 10.82
CA LEU A 51 18.85 6.63 9.77
C LEU A 51 19.73 6.85 8.54
N THR A 52 20.71 5.98 8.36
CA THR A 52 21.71 6.08 7.29
C THR A 52 21.70 4.90 6.32
N SER A 53 20.87 3.90 6.56
CA SER A 53 20.73 2.71 5.72
C SER A 53 19.27 2.55 5.27
N PHE A 54 19.08 2.54 3.95
CA PHE A 54 17.76 2.38 3.32
C PHE A 54 17.80 1.27 2.29
N THR A 55 16.78 0.42 2.30
CA THR A 55 16.58 -0.62 1.29
C THR A 55 15.24 -0.39 0.59
N LEU A 56 15.25 -0.23 -0.72
CA LEU A 56 14.07 -0.16 -1.56
C LEU A 56 13.77 -1.54 -2.13
N VAL A 57 12.58 -2.04 -1.87
CA VAL A 57 12.13 -3.34 -2.39
C VAL A 57 10.94 -3.11 -3.30
N THR A 58 11.02 -3.57 -4.55
CA THR A 58 9.93 -3.43 -5.52
C THR A 58 9.71 -4.73 -6.29
N ILE A 59 8.53 -4.90 -6.86
CA ILE A 59 8.29 -5.97 -7.83
C ILE A 59 8.97 -5.59 -9.15
N LEU A 60 8.75 -4.34 -9.61
CA LEU A 60 9.24 -3.84 -10.89
C LEU A 60 10.16 -2.64 -10.69
N ASP A 61 11.32 -2.66 -11.33
CA ASP A 61 12.23 -1.50 -11.40
C ASP A 61 12.49 -1.12 -12.86
N PHE A 62 11.82 -0.06 -13.31
CA PHE A 62 11.92 0.49 -14.66
C PHE A 62 12.73 1.81 -14.70
N ARG A 63 13.50 2.11 -13.68
CA ARG A 63 14.33 3.31 -13.67
C ARG A 63 15.32 3.28 -14.81
N THR A 64 15.46 4.44 -15.47
CA THR A 64 16.57 4.67 -16.41
C THR A 64 17.90 4.73 -15.67
N ASP A 65 19.02 4.57 -16.40
CA ASP A 65 20.34 4.72 -15.81
C ASP A 65 20.52 6.12 -15.18
N ALA A 66 20.04 7.17 -15.83
CA ALA A 66 20.07 8.51 -15.28
C ALA A 66 19.29 8.64 -13.95
N ALA A 67 18.16 7.94 -13.80
CA ALA A 67 17.41 7.93 -12.54
C ALA A 67 18.13 7.14 -11.45
N ARG A 68 18.86 6.08 -11.80
CA ARG A 68 19.70 5.31 -10.86
C ARG A 68 20.89 6.14 -10.38
N GLU A 69 21.57 6.83 -11.31
CA GLU A 69 22.67 7.74 -11.00
C GLU A 69 22.21 8.89 -10.11
N ALA A 70 21.05 9.51 -10.39
CA ALA A 70 20.51 10.58 -9.56
C ALA A 70 20.21 10.12 -8.12
N MET A 71 19.71 8.89 -7.94
CA MET A 71 19.49 8.33 -6.61
C MET A 71 20.81 8.04 -5.89
N GLN A 72 21.83 7.57 -6.60
CA GLN A 72 23.17 7.36 -6.03
C GLN A 72 23.81 8.69 -5.63
N GLN A 73 23.73 9.71 -6.47
CA GLN A 73 24.24 11.06 -6.14
C GLN A 73 23.56 11.60 -4.87
N MET A 74 22.24 11.45 -4.76
CA MET A 74 21.52 11.84 -3.55
C MET A 74 22.03 11.08 -2.31
N ALA A 75 22.29 9.78 -2.42
CA ALA A 75 22.83 8.98 -1.33
C ALA A 75 24.21 9.47 -0.90
N ASP A 76 25.08 9.79 -1.86
CA ASP A 76 26.41 10.31 -1.62
C ASP A 76 26.37 11.71 -0.96
N GLU A 77 25.48 12.60 -1.45
CA GLU A 77 25.28 13.94 -0.87
C GLU A 77 24.80 13.90 0.58
N LEU A 78 23.92 12.94 0.91
CA LEU A 78 23.38 12.78 2.26
C LEU A 78 24.30 11.94 3.17
N GLY A 79 25.32 11.28 2.62
CA GLY A 79 26.18 10.38 3.38
C GLY A 79 25.47 9.12 3.87
N ILE A 80 24.51 8.62 3.08
CA ILE A 80 23.69 7.45 3.40
C ILE A 80 23.90 6.33 2.38
N THR A 81 23.43 5.13 2.73
CA THR A 81 23.41 3.99 1.82
C THR A 81 21.99 3.68 1.36
N ILE A 82 21.79 3.55 0.05
CA ILE A 82 20.53 3.12 -0.54
C ILE A 82 20.79 1.85 -1.34
N GLN A 83 20.14 0.75 -0.95
CA GLN A 83 20.12 -0.50 -1.71
C GLN A 83 18.77 -0.64 -2.41
N CYS A 84 18.79 -1.19 -3.64
CA CYS A 84 17.56 -1.47 -4.38
C CYS A 84 17.51 -2.96 -4.71
N VAL A 85 16.39 -3.59 -4.36
CA VAL A 85 16.11 -5.01 -4.64
C VAL A 85 14.80 -5.06 -5.39
N SER A 86 14.79 -5.69 -6.56
CA SER A 86 13.58 -5.86 -7.37
C SER A 86 13.49 -7.29 -7.91
N LEU A 87 12.27 -7.77 -8.11
CA LEU A 87 12.06 -9.07 -8.74
C LEU A 87 12.33 -9.01 -10.25
N PHE A 88 11.96 -7.90 -10.88
CA PHE A 88 12.16 -7.67 -12.31
C PHE A 88 12.72 -6.28 -12.55
N THR A 89 13.70 -6.20 -13.44
CA THR A 89 14.24 -4.94 -13.97
C THR A 89 14.03 -4.91 -15.46
N GLY A 90 13.71 -3.74 -16.02
CA GLY A 90 13.48 -3.60 -17.45
C GLY A 90 13.41 -2.15 -17.90
N ALA A 91 13.09 -1.98 -19.15
CA ALA A 91 12.79 -0.68 -19.76
C ALA A 91 11.48 -0.79 -20.53
N PHE A 92 10.75 0.33 -20.62
CA PHE A 92 9.58 0.42 -21.48
C PHE A 92 10.01 0.82 -22.89
N GLU A 93 9.60 0.04 -23.87
CA GLU A 93 9.59 0.43 -25.26
C GLU A 93 8.13 0.60 -25.66
N ILE A 94 7.78 1.83 -26.10
CA ILE A 94 6.43 2.12 -26.61
C ILE A 94 6.50 1.93 -28.12
N GLU A 95 5.99 0.82 -28.61
CA GLU A 95 5.69 0.70 -30.05
C GLU A 95 4.45 1.55 -30.35
N GLU A 96 4.51 2.41 -31.36
CA GLU A 96 3.33 3.12 -31.88
C GLU A 96 2.36 2.11 -32.49
N THR A 97 1.63 1.43 -31.65
CA THR A 97 0.49 0.63 -32.08
C THR A 97 -0.72 1.52 -32.11
N GLY A 98 -1.33 1.68 -33.29
CA GLY A 98 -2.58 2.43 -33.42
C GLY A 98 -3.59 1.95 -32.38
N ALA A 99 -4.30 2.91 -31.81
CA ALA A 99 -5.39 2.81 -30.83
C ALA A 99 -5.55 1.45 -30.12
N LEU A 100 -4.75 1.23 -29.09
CA LEU A 100 -4.84 0.04 -28.22
C LEU A 100 -6.16 -0.05 -27.43
N PHE A 101 -6.92 1.01 -27.41
CA PHE A 101 -8.21 1.08 -26.72
C PHE A 101 -9.31 1.42 -27.72
N SER A 102 -10.06 0.42 -28.12
CA SER A 102 -11.40 0.66 -28.67
C SER A 102 -12.23 1.24 -27.52
N GLU A 103 -12.73 2.46 -27.69
CA GLU A 103 -13.68 3.09 -26.75
C GLU A 103 -15.07 2.39 -26.71
N THR A 104 -15.18 1.22 -27.29
CA THR A 104 -16.39 0.43 -27.08
C THR A 104 -16.40 0.00 -25.62
N ALA A 105 -17.04 0.82 -24.77
CA ALA A 105 -17.45 0.39 -23.46
C ALA A 105 -18.12 -1.00 -23.62
N PRO A 106 -17.68 -2.00 -22.85
CA PRO A 106 -18.34 -3.30 -22.91
C PRO A 106 -19.83 -3.05 -22.65
N SER A 107 -20.68 -3.55 -23.55
CA SER A 107 -22.12 -3.48 -23.34
C SER A 107 -22.39 -4.08 -21.97
N VAL A 108 -22.90 -3.24 -21.05
CA VAL A 108 -23.28 -3.73 -19.72
C VAL A 108 -24.39 -4.75 -19.98
N MET A 109 -24.04 -6.03 -19.88
CA MET A 109 -25.06 -7.07 -19.83
C MET A 109 -25.84 -6.81 -18.54
N GLU A 110 -27.12 -6.47 -18.65
CA GLU A 110 -28.02 -6.44 -17.52
C GLU A 110 -28.11 -7.87 -16.97
N THR A 111 -27.23 -8.19 -16.05
CA THR A 111 -27.29 -9.44 -15.31
C THR A 111 -28.09 -9.18 -14.05
N ASN A 112 -29.17 -9.92 -13.88
CA ASN A 112 -29.89 -9.95 -12.61
C ASN A 112 -29.00 -10.63 -11.57
N PHE A 113 -28.39 -9.84 -10.71
CA PHE A 113 -27.62 -10.34 -9.57
C PHE A 113 -28.31 -9.95 -8.26
N THR A 114 -28.14 -10.76 -7.24
CA THR A 114 -28.60 -10.46 -5.89
C THR A 114 -27.41 -9.96 -5.08
N LEU A 115 -27.47 -8.72 -4.63
CA LEU A 115 -26.48 -8.16 -3.70
C LEU A 115 -26.84 -8.58 -2.27
N GLN A 116 -25.88 -9.13 -1.55
CA GLN A 116 -25.97 -9.40 -0.13
C GLN A 116 -24.83 -8.70 0.57
N GLU A 117 -25.15 -7.93 1.60
CA GLU A 117 -24.16 -7.20 2.41
C GLU A 117 -23.93 -7.93 3.73
N TYR A 118 -22.68 -8.07 4.13
CA TYR A 118 -22.27 -8.65 5.40
C TYR A 118 -21.30 -7.72 6.11
N GLY A 119 -21.68 -7.29 7.31
CA GLY A 119 -20.81 -6.54 8.21
C GLY A 119 -20.00 -7.48 9.10
N PHE A 120 -18.80 -7.05 9.48
CA PHE A 120 -17.92 -7.75 10.41
C PHE A 120 -17.70 -6.96 11.71
N GLU A 121 -18.52 -5.95 11.97
CA GLU A 121 -18.36 -5.04 13.12
C GLU A 121 -18.34 -5.80 14.45
N GLU A 122 -19.17 -6.81 14.60
CA GLU A 122 -19.24 -7.62 15.83
C GLU A 122 -17.97 -8.46 16.03
N LEU A 123 -17.38 -8.93 14.94
CA LEU A 123 -16.19 -9.76 14.94
C LEU A 123 -14.93 -8.92 15.14
N LEU A 124 -14.96 -7.65 14.74
CA LEU A 124 -13.82 -6.74 14.72
C LEU A 124 -13.87 -5.67 15.82
N GLN A 125 -14.73 -5.82 16.82
CA GLN A 125 -14.97 -4.76 17.84
C GLN A 125 -13.69 -4.28 18.52
N ASP A 126 -12.76 -5.15 18.82
CA ASP A 126 -11.47 -4.87 19.44
C ASP A 126 -10.43 -4.26 18.49
N ALA A 127 -10.68 -4.38 17.18
CA ALA A 127 -9.84 -3.83 16.12
C ALA A 127 -10.38 -2.53 15.51
N LEU A 128 -11.57 -2.09 15.93
CA LEU A 128 -12.13 -0.81 15.50
C LEU A 128 -11.64 0.32 16.41
N MET A 129 -11.21 1.40 15.79
CA MET A 129 -10.84 2.62 16.49
C MET A 129 -11.68 3.80 16.02
N LYS A 130 -12.03 4.66 16.96
CA LYS A 130 -12.70 5.93 16.68
C LYS A 130 -11.66 7.02 16.55
N GLN A 131 -11.40 7.45 15.34
CA GLN A 131 -10.51 8.57 15.09
C GLN A 131 -11.26 9.66 14.32
N PRO A 132 -11.12 10.93 14.70
CA PRO A 132 -11.65 12.00 13.88
C PRO A 132 -10.84 12.06 12.57
N SER A 133 -11.51 12.07 11.43
CA SER A 133 -10.89 12.40 10.15
C SER A 133 -11.21 13.85 9.79
N TYR A 134 -10.22 14.52 9.23
CA TYR A 134 -10.32 15.91 8.80
C TYR A 134 -10.29 15.95 7.29
N SER A 135 -11.26 16.61 6.67
CA SER A 135 -11.20 16.95 5.26
C SER A 135 -10.63 18.36 5.08
N GLU A 136 -10.21 18.71 3.88
CA GLU A 136 -9.70 20.04 3.52
C GLU A 136 -10.69 21.17 3.86
N GLY A 137 -11.99 20.89 3.95
CA GLY A 137 -13.03 21.80 4.38
C GLY A 137 -13.24 21.87 5.88
N HIS A 138 -12.30 21.40 6.69
CA HIS A 138 -12.41 21.32 8.15
C HIS A 138 -13.62 20.53 8.71
N HIS A 139 -14.22 19.68 7.89
CA HIS A 139 -15.27 18.78 8.36
C HIS A 139 -14.67 17.64 9.16
N ILE A 140 -15.08 17.54 10.42
CA ILE A 140 -14.69 16.43 11.29
C ILE A 140 -15.69 15.29 11.08
N LYS A 141 -15.18 14.16 10.64
CA LYS A 141 -15.96 12.92 10.52
C LYS A 141 -15.54 11.98 11.66
N HIS A 142 -16.47 11.57 12.47
CA HIS A 142 -16.25 10.52 13.47
C HIS A 142 -16.73 9.19 12.87
N ALA A 143 -15.80 8.41 12.36
CA ALA A 143 -16.07 7.09 11.82
C ALA A 143 -15.24 6.03 12.54
N ASN A 144 -15.75 4.82 12.57
CA ASN A 144 -14.94 3.70 13.00
C ASN A 144 -13.99 3.31 11.87
N TYR A 145 -12.71 3.15 12.20
CA TYR A 145 -11.69 2.67 11.28
C TYR A 145 -11.19 1.32 11.74
N TYR A 146 -10.93 0.46 10.79
CA TYR A 146 -10.21 -0.76 11.07
C TYR A 146 -8.73 -0.43 11.30
N ARG A 147 -8.28 -0.63 12.54
CA ARG A 147 -6.95 -0.22 13.02
C ARG A 147 -5.83 -0.93 12.26
N ASP A 148 -6.00 -2.22 11.98
CA ASP A 148 -4.99 -3.08 11.42
C ASP A 148 -5.02 -3.13 9.87
N SER A 149 -5.46 -2.04 9.25
CA SER A 149 -5.54 -1.91 7.79
C SER A 149 -4.18 -1.69 7.10
N GLY A 150 -3.12 -1.38 7.86
CA GLY A 150 -1.83 -0.97 7.33
C GLY A 150 -1.62 0.55 7.27
N ARG A 151 -2.69 1.35 7.41
CA ARG A 151 -2.58 2.82 7.48
C ARG A 151 -1.88 3.30 8.76
N PHE A 152 -2.11 2.60 9.86
CA PHE A 152 -1.49 2.83 11.16
C PHE A 152 -0.44 1.76 11.37
N ALA A 153 0.66 2.08 12.04
CA ALA A 153 1.77 1.14 12.24
C ALA A 153 1.28 -0.23 12.73
N LEU A 154 1.74 -1.26 12.06
CA LEU A 154 1.41 -2.64 12.36
C LEU A 154 2.62 -3.33 13.01
N THR A 155 2.49 -3.71 14.28
CA THR A 155 3.51 -4.48 14.98
C THR A 155 3.35 -5.98 14.72
N VAL A 156 4.36 -6.78 15.07
CA VAL A 156 4.30 -8.25 14.89
C VAL A 156 3.10 -8.87 15.63
N ASP A 157 2.84 -8.44 16.86
CA ASP A 157 1.69 -8.95 17.65
C ASP A 157 0.36 -8.56 16.98
N ARG A 158 0.29 -7.38 16.40
CA ARG A 158 -0.88 -6.90 15.68
C ARG A 158 -1.09 -7.65 14.37
N GLN A 159 -0.01 -8.00 13.67
CA GLN A 159 -0.09 -8.84 12.48
C GLN A 159 -0.69 -10.20 12.81
N GLN A 160 -0.30 -10.82 13.91
CA GLN A 160 -0.87 -12.09 14.34
C GLN A 160 -2.37 -11.99 14.66
N GLN A 161 -2.80 -10.90 15.29
CA GLN A 161 -4.23 -10.64 15.52
C GLN A 161 -4.98 -10.43 14.20
N LEU A 162 -4.40 -9.68 13.28
CA LEU A 162 -4.96 -9.48 11.94
C LEU A 162 -5.16 -10.82 11.21
N ASP A 163 -4.17 -11.70 11.25
CA ASP A 163 -4.26 -13.01 10.59
C ASP A 163 -5.39 -13.87 11.20
N GLN A 164 -5.61 -13.77 12.51
CA GLN A 164 -6.75 -14.44 13.17
C GLN A 164 -8.09 -13.84 12.72
N HIS A 165 -8.21 -12.52 12.66
CA HIS A 165 -9.42 -11.85 12.15
C HIS A 165 -9.70 -12.23 10.69
N VAL A 166 -8.68 -12.22 9.85
CA VAL A 166 -8.78 -12.64 8.45
C VAL A 166 -9.33 -14.06 8.33
N LEU A 167 -8.78 -14.99 9.10
CA LEU A 167 -9.26 -16.38 9.11
C LEU A 167 -10.73 -16.50 9.54
N GLN A 168 -11.13 -15.72 10.53
CA GLN A 168 -12.53 -15.70 11.00
C GLN A 168 -13.47 -15.10 9.94
N MET A 169 -13.08 -14.00 9.31
CA MET A 169 -13.82 -13.39 8.21
C MET A 169 -13.95 -14.35 7.01
N ALA A 170 -12.86 -15.01 6.63
CA ALA A 170 -12.87 -16.00 5.55
C ALA A 170 -13.83 -17.15 5.83
N LYS A 171 -13.81 -17.72 7.03
CA LYS A 171 -14.75 -18.77 7.45
C LYS A 171 -16.20 -18.30 7.44
N ALA A 172 -16.47 -17.08 7.90
CA ALA A 172 -17.81 -16.51 7.88
C ALA A 172 -18.33 -16.34 6.44
N LEU A 173 -17.48 -15.89 5.52
CA LEU A 173 -17.82 -15.76 4.11
C LEU A 173 -17.98 -17.12 3.42
N GLN A 174 -17.11 -18.09 3.71
CA GLN A 174 -17.25 -19.45 3.18
C GLN A 174 -18.61 -20.08 3.52
N ASN A 175 -19.13 -19.84 4.73
CA ASN A 175 -20.44 -20.33 5.15
C ASN A 175 -21.61 -19.64 4.43
N LYS A 176 -21.36 -18.50 3.77
CA LYS A 176 -22.38 -17.71 3.07
C LYS A 176 -22.35 -17.91 1.56
N ARG A 177 -21.22 -18.38 1.01
CA ARG A 177 -21.09 -18.56 -0.44
C ARG A 177 -21.82 -19.79 -0.94
N SER A 178 -22.33 -19.72 -2.17
CA SER A 178 -22.78 -20.88 -2.92
C SER A 178 -21.59 -21.74 -3.40
N SER A 179 -21.87 -22.98 -3.80
CA SER A 179 -20.86 -23.82 -4.46
C SER A 179 -20.43 -23.22 -5.80
N GLY A 180 -19.17 -23.38 -6.15
CA GLY A 180 -18.61 -22.95 -7.44
C GLY A 180 -17.44 -22.01 -7.32
N PRO A 181 -16.89 -21.54 -8.45
CA PRO A 181 -15.80 -20.56 -8.47
C PRO A 181 -16.21 -19.28 -7.74
N CYS A 182 -15.25 -18.70 -7.00
CA CYS A 182 -15.44 -17.46 -6.28
C CYS A 182 -14.30 -16.51 -6.63
N LEU A 183 -14.64 -15.28 -6.91
CA LEU A 183 -13.67 -14.20 -7.11
C LEU A 183 -13.77 -13.23 -5.93
N VAL A 184 -12.66 -12.97 -5.27
CA VAL A 184 -12.57 -11.97 -4.22
C VAL A 184 -11.97 -10.69 -4.81
N LEU A 185 -12.70 -9.59 -4.71
CA LEU A 185 -12.26 -8.28 -5.17
C LEU A 185 -12.07 -7.37 -3.97
N GLY A 186 -10.83 -6.88 -3.81
CA GLY A 186 -10.52 -5.83 -2.85
C GLY A 186 -10.73 -4.47 -3.46
N THR A 187 -11.25 -3.53 -2.67
CA THR A 187 -11.41 -2.12 -3.06
C THR A 187 -10.68 -1.22 -2.08
N GLY A 188 -10.25 -0.06 -2.55
CA GLY A 188 -9.49 0.89 -1.77
C GLY A 188 -7.99 0.57 -1.71
N GLU A 189 -7.28 1.21 -0.80
CA GLU A 189 -5.81 1.15 -0.71
C GLU A 189 -5.29 -0.06 0.08
N PHE A 190 -6.15 -0.73 0.86
CA PHE A 190 -5.73 -1.78 1.78
C PHE A 190 -6.03 -3.17 1.22
N MET A 191 -5.23 -3.59 0.27
CA MET A 191 -5.44 -4.83 -0.46
C MET A 191 -5.05 -6.09 0.31
N TYR A 192 -4.24 -5.98 1.36
CA TYR A 192 -3.74 -7.13 2.12
C TYR A 192 -4.88 -7.97 2.72
N VAL A 193 -5.85 -7.33 3.38
CA VAL A 193 -6.96 -8.03 4.05
C VAL A 193 -7.80 -8.84 3.05
N PRO A 194 -8.33 -8.27 1.94
CA PRO A 194 -9.09 -9.05 0.97
C PRO A 194 -8.24 -10.11 0.27
N MET A 195 -6.97 -9.85 -0.02
CA MET A 195 -6.06 -10.84 -0.58
C MET A 195 -5.85 -12.02 0.38
N SER A 196 -5.65 -11.73 1.66
CA SER A 196 -5.49 -12.77 2.69
C SER A 196 -6.79 -13.55 2.91
N ILE A 197 -7.97 -12.92 2.86
CA ILE A 197 -9.27 -13.62 2.88
C ILE A 197 -9.37 -14.57 1.68
N ALA A 198 -8.94 -14.13 0.50
CA ALA A 198 -9.00 -14.95 -0.71
C ALA A 198 -8.09 -16.18 -0.66
N SER A 199 -7.03 -16.16 0.16
CA SER A 199 -6.08 -17.28 0.31
C SER A 199 -6.62 -18.42 1.18
N HIS A 200 -7.70 -18.20 1.92
CA HIS A 200 -8.38 -19.16 2.79
C HIS A 200 -9.65 -19.72 2.16
#